data_7630023920f1ae8be8ebe0847c6451e6
#
_entry.id   7630023920f1ae8be8ebe0847c6451e6
#
_cell.length_a   1.000
_cell.length_b   1.000
_cell.length_c   1.000
_cell.angle_alpha   90.00
_cell.angle_beta   90.00
_cell.angle_gamma   90.00
#
_symmetry.space_group_name_H-M   'P 1'
#
loop_
_entity.id
_entity.type
_entity.pdbx_description
1 polymer ?
#
loop_
_entity_poly.entity_id
_entity_poly.type
_entity_poly.pdbx_seq_one_letter_code
_entity_poly.pdbx_strand_id
1 'polypeptide(L)'
;LIVEGNLKEENQQFTNAGIQTHTESLKDSIAYFTKNLEIDVANPSSDPKVFENIKNLEEYDGLIWGGSSLNIYNDTIEIRRQIEFMKESQKKIKKILAICWGMQVAVTAAGGEVRKCQKGTHRGIAHQIQINDNGLKHPLYKNKKNNFNTPAFNFDEVSKIPDNAILLSSNKINKVQGLNFKINECDVWGIQSVSYTHL
;
A
#
# COMPACT_ATOMS: atom_id res chain seq x y z
N LEU A 1 -2.74 11.32 -6.39
CA LEU A 1 -1.84 10.44 -7.15
C LEU A 1 -2.12 8.97 -6.79
N ILE A 2 -2.23 8.11 -7.79
CA ILE A 2 -2.22 6.64 -7.61
C ILE A 2 -0.87 6.11 -8.11
N VAL A 3 -0.26 5.19 -7.36
CA VAL A 3 0.98 4.54 -7.77
C VAL A 3 0.72 3.08 -8.09
N GLU A 4 1.07 2.68 -9.33
CA GLU A 4 1.03 1.30 -9.80
C GLU A 4 2.25 0.54 -9.28
N GLY A 5 2.02 -0.55 -8.55
CA GLY A 5 3.07 -1.39 -7.97
C GLY A 5 3.57 -2.51 -8.88
N ASN A 6 2.73 -2.96 -9.82
CA ASN A 6 3.07 -4.07 -10.71
C ASN A 6 4.04 -3.66 -11.83
N LEU A 7 4.68 -4.65 -12.41
CA LEU A 7 5.41 -4.50 -13.67
C LEU A 7 4.42 -4.32 -14.83
N LYS A 8 4.88 -3.68 -15.90
CA LYS A 8 4.06 -3.45 -17.10
C LYS A 8 3.57 -4.77 -17.72
N GLU A 9 4.41 -5.78 -17.73
CA GLU A 9 4.12 -7.12 -18.26
C GLU A 9 3.02 -7.82 -17.47
N GLU A 10 3.00 -7.65 -16.15
CA GLU A 10 1.96 -8.22 -15.28
C GLU A 10 0.61 -7.55 -15.51
N ASN A 11 0.59 -6.22 -15.61
CA ASN A 11 -0.63 -5.48 -15.94
C ASN A 11 -1.18 -5.87 -17.33
N GLN A 12 -0.29 -6.11 -18.30
CA GLN A 12 -0.70 -6.60 -19.61
C GLN A 12 -1.35 -8.00 -19.53
N GLN A 13 -0.82 -8.88 -18.66
CA GLN A 13 -1.43 -10.20 -18.44
C GLN A 13 -2.83 -10.07 -17.81
N PHE A 14 -3.05 -9.18 -16.86
CA PHE A 14 -4.38 -8.90 -16.30
C PHE A 14 -5.34 -8.41 -17.38
N THR A 15 -4.94 -7.42 -18.17
CA THR A 15 -5.75 -6.89 -19.27
C THR A 15 -6.09 -7.98 -20.31
N ASN A 16 -5.12 -8.80 -20.70
CA ASN A 16 -5.34 -9.90 -21.65
C ASN A 16 -6.28 -10.98 -21.10
N ALA A 17 -6.32 -11.16 -19.79
CA ALA A 17 -7.23 -12.07 -19.11
C ALA A 17 -8.63 -11.47 -18.84
N GLY A 18 -8.88 -10.21 -19.23
CA GLY A 18 -10.10 -9.49 -18.92
C GLY A 18 -10.25 -9.13 -17.45
N ILE A 19 -9.14 -9.04 -16.70
CA ILE A 19 -9.10 -8.70 -15.29
C ILE A 19 -8.62 -7.25 -15.15
N GLN A 20 -9.28 -6.48 -14.30
CA GLN A 20 -8.83 -5.12 -13.98
C GLN A 20 -7.47 -5.12 -13.30
N THR A 21 -6.64 -4.16 -13.64
CA THR A 21 -5.40 -3.87 -12.91
C THR A 21 -5.72 -3.30 -11.52
N HIS A 22 -4.74 -3.32 -10.62
CA HIS A 22 -4.91 -2.71 -9.29
C HIS A 22 -5.22 -1.20 -9.38
N THR A 23 -4.62 -0.51 -10.32
CA THR A 23 -4.87 0.92 -10.57
C THR A 23 -6.30 1.18 -11.03
N GLU A 24 -6.85 0.36 -11.95
CA GLU A 24 -8.24 0.48 -12.42
C GLU A 24 -9.22 0.23 -11.27
N SER A 25 -9.02 -0.84 -10.50
CA SER A 25 -9.85 -1.14 -9.32
C SER A 25 -9.81 -0.03 -8.27
N LEU A 26 -8.65 0.60 -8.05
CA LEU A 26 -8.51 1.74 -7.14
C LEU A 26 -9.25 2.98 -7.68
N LYS A 27 -9.15 3.28 -8.98
CA LYS A 27 -9.89 4.38 -9.61
C LYS A 27 -11.40 4.20 -9.45
N ASP A 28 -11.91 3.01 -9.74
CA ASP A 28 -13.33 2.70 -9.61
C ASP A 28 -13.80 2.82 -8.15
N SER A 29 -13.01 2.29 -7.21
CA SER A 29 -13.30 2.42 -5.77
C SER A 29 -13.36 3.88 -5.32
N ILE A 30 -12.42 4.71 -5.77
CA ILE A 30 -12.41 6.14 -5.43
C ILE A 30 -13.61 6.85 -6.08
N ALA A 31 -13.90 6.57 -7.35
CA ALA A 31 -15.01 7.17 -8.09
C ALA A 31 -16.38 6.86 -7.46
N TYR A 32 -16.50 5.74 -6.76
CA TYR A 32 -17.71 5.40 -6.00
C TYR A 32 -17.95 6.37 -4.85
N PHE A 33 -16.90 6.83 -4.17
CA PHE A 33 -17.02 7.71 -3.00
C PHE A 33 -17.00 9.19 -3.35
N THR A 34 -16.37 9.58 -4.47
CA THR A 34 -16.25 10.99 -4.86
C THR A 34 -16.07 11.15 -6.36
N LYS A 35 -16.76 12.18 -6.93
CA LYS A 35 -16.76 12.44 -8.38
C LYS A 35 -15.83 13.57 -8.82
N ASN A 36 -15.26 14.31 -7.87
CA ASN A 36 -14.52 15.55 -8.16
C ASN A 36 -13.02 15.41 -7.83
N LEU A 37 -12.41 14.29 -8.24
CA LEU A 37 -10.97 14.08 -8.09
C LEU A 37 -10.27 14.10 -9.44
N GLU A 38 -9.19 14.83 -9.51
CA GLU A 38 -8.19 14.71 -10.56
C GLU A 38 -7.20 13.62 -10.15
N ILE A 39 -7.04 12.58 -10.97
CA ILE A 39 -6.24 11.41 -10.65
C ILE A 39 -5.16 11.22 -11.70
N ASP A 40 -3.91 11.41 -11.28
CA ASP A 40 -2.74 11.01 -12.04
C ASP A 40 -2.27 9.62 -11.60
N VAL A 41 -1.58 8.91 -12.50
CA VAL A 41 -1.00 7.59 -12.23
C VAL A 41 0.49 7.64 -12.48
N ALA A 42 1.26 7.20 -11.49
CA ALA A 42 2.69 6.99 -11.59
C ALA A 42 3.03 5.49 -11.62
N ASN A 43 3.96 5.10 -12.47
CA ASN A 43 4.47 3.72 -12.53
C ASN A 43 6.00 3.70 -12.40
N PRO A 44 6.54 3.86 -11.19
CA PRO A 44 7.99 3.93 -10.97
C PRO A 44 8.73 2.63 -11.30
N SER A 45 8.04 1.48 -11.31
CA SER A 45 8.66 0.21 -11.70
C SER A 45 9.07 0.19 -13.18
N SER A 46 8.22 0.70 -14.06
CA SER A 46 8.39 0.61 -15.52
C SER A 46 8.84 1.92 -16.17
N ASP A 47 8.72 3.04 -15.45
CA ASP A 47 9.08 4.37 -15.95
C ASP A 47 10.31 4.95 -15.23
N PRO A 48 11.52 4.89 -15.82
CA PRO A 48 12.70 5.51 -15.24
C PRO A 48 12.62 7.05 -15.11
N LYS A 49 11.71 7.68 -15.86
CA LYS A 49 11.49 9.13 -15.89
C LYS A 49 10.21 9.55 -15.18
N VAL A 50 9.71 8.73 -14.27
CA VAL A 50 8.43 8.95 -13.60
C VAL A 50 8.29 10.35 -13.00
N PHE A 51 9.35 10.94 -12.47
CA PHE A 51 9.32 12.30 -11.92
C PHE A 51 9.19 13.41 -12.98
N GLU A 52 9.58 13.12 -14.23
CA GLU A 52 9.41 14.06 -15.34
C GLU A 52 7.99 13.98 -15.96
N ASN A 53 7.32 12.84 -15.76
CA ASN A 53 6.05 12.50 -16.40
C ASN A 53 4.82 12.76 -15.52
N ILE A 54 5.01 13.23 -14.29
CA ILE A 54 3.94 13.60 -13.36
C ILE A 54 4.11 15.06 -12.93
N LYS A 55 3.08 15.64 -12.30
CA LYS A 55 3.18 16.93 -11.60
C LYS A 55 4.21 16.85 -10.48
N ASN A 56 4.67 18.01 -9.97
CA ASN A 56 5.48 18.01 -8.77
C ASN A 56 4.73 17.32 -7.62
N LEU A 57 5.43 16.47 -6.86
CA LEU A 57 4.82 15.69 -5.79
C LEU A 57 4.11 16.56 -4.73
N GLU A 58 4.55 17.80 -4.54
CA GLU A 58 3.96 18.76 -3.60
C GLU A 58 2.58 19.27 -4.04
N GLU A 59 2.23 19.11 -5.32
CA GLU A 59 0.93 19.53 -5.87
C GLU A 59 -0.20 18.52 -5.61
N TYR A 60 0.14 17.29 -5.13
CA TYR A 60 -0.86 16.27 -4.81
C TYR A 60 -1.33 16.38 -3.37
N ASP A 61 -2.65 16.40 -3.16
CA ASP A 61 -3.27 16.35 -1.83
C ASP A 61 -3.05 15.03 -1.09
N GLY A 62 -2.78 13.96 -1.84
CA GLY A 62 -2.51 12.65 -1.29
C GLY A 62 -2.06 11.63 -2.33
N LEU A 63 -1.56 10.50 -1.82
CA LEU A 63 -1.11 9.38 -2.62
C LEU A 63 -1.74 8.09 -2.13
N ILE A 64 -2.19 7.25 -3.07
CA ILE A 64 -2.60 5.88 -2.80
C ILE A 64 -1.68 4.93 -3.56
N TRP A 65 -1.10 3.97 -2.85
CA TRP A 65 -0.25 2.94 -3.44
C TRP A 65 -0.84 1.56 -3.23
N GLY A 66 -1.14 0.86 -4.31
CA GLY A 66 -1.82 -0.42 -4.32
C GLY A 66 -0.93 -1.63 -4.07
N GLY A 67 -1.45 -2.80 -4.40
CA GLY A 67 -0.76 -4.08 -4.32
C GLY A 67 0.22 -4.32 -5.47
N SER A 68 1.04 -5.36 -5.32
CA SER A 68 1.91 -5.93 -6.36
C SER A 68 2.22 -7.39 -6.03
N SER A 69 2.63 -8.15 -7.04
CA SER A 69 3.16 -9.53 -6.90
C SER A 69 4.64 -9.57 -6.52
N LEU A 70 5.33 -8.43 -6.49
CA LEU A 70 6.76 -8.35 -6.22
C LEU A 70 7.10 -8.71 -4.75
N ASN A 71 8.33 -9.17 -4.54
CA ASN A 71 8.90 -9.40 -3.22
C ASN A 71 10.05 -8.43 -2.98
N ILE A 72 9.93 -7.56 -1.98
CA ILE A 72 10.83 -6.40 -1.81
C ILE A 72 12.29 -6.79 -1.57
N TYR A 73 12.53 -7.97 -1.03
CA TYR A 73 13.88 -8.49 -0.77
C TYR A 73 14.58 -9.06 -2.02
N ASN A 74 13.92 -9.10 -3.18
CA ASN A 74 14.57 -9.49 -4.45
C ASN A 74 15.50 -8.41 -5.00
N ASP A 75 15.38 -7.19 -4.52
CA ASP A 75 16.29 -6.06 -4.77
C ASP A 75 16.54 -5.79 -6.26
N THR A 76 15.52 -5.88 -7.11
CA THR A 76 15.63 -5.54 -8.54
C THR A 76 15.63 -4.03 -8.76
N ILE A 77 16.00 -3.60 -9.97
CA ILE A 77 16.01 -2.16 -10.31
C ILE A 77 14.62 -1.53 -10.24
N GLU A 78 13.57 -2.29 -10.58
CA GLU A 78 12.18 -1.88 -10.51
C GLU A 78 11.75 -1.63 -9.05
N ILE A 79 12.19 -2.52 -8.13
CA ILE A 79 11.93 -2.39 -6.69
C ILE A 79 12.67 -1.18 -6.13
N ARG A 80 13.94 -1.00 -6.49
CA ARG A 80 14.74 0.15 -6.04
C ARG A 80 14.13 1.47 -6.48
N ARG A 81 13.64 1.57 -7.73
CA ARG A 81 12.91 2.75 -8.24
C ARG A 81 11.65 3.03 -7.41
N GLN A 82 10.90 2.00 -7.08
CA GLN A 82 9.70 2.14 -6.25
C GLN A 82 10.04 2.64 -4.84
N ILE A 83 11.09 2.08 -4.22
CA ILE A 83 11.54 2.54 -2.89
C ILE A 83 12.00 4.00 -2.95
N GLU A 84 12.75 4.40 -3.97
CA GLU A 84 13.19 5.78 -4.15
C GLU A 84 12.02 6.73 -4.38
N PHE A 85 11.05 6.34 -5.23
CA PHE A 85 9.82 7.12 -5.43
C PHE A 85 9.04 7.30 -4.14
N MET A 86 8.93 6.26 -3.31
CA MET A 86 8.28 6.35 -2.00
C MET A 86 9.05 7.30 -1.05
N LYS A 87 10.37 7.25 -1.02
CA LYS A 87 11.19 8.17 -0.19
C LYS A 87 10.95 9.62 -0.57
N GLU A 88 10.91 9.93 -1.86
CA GLU A 88 10.60 11.28 -2.33
C GLU A 88 9.15 11.69 -2.04
N SER A 89 8.21 10.75 -2.20
CA SER A 89 6.80 10.98 -1.84
C SER A 89 6.64 11.28 -0.35
N GLN A 90 7.33 10.56 0.53
CA GLN A 90 7.30 10.79 1.99
C GLN A 90 7.91 12.14 2.42
N LYS A 91 8.72 12.76 1.57
CA LYS A 91 9.26 14.12 1.81
C LYS A 91 8.29 15.22 1.40
N LYS A 92 7.45 14.99 0.40
CA LYS A 92 6.72 16.02 -0.32
C LYS A 92 5.19 15.90 -0.21
N ILE A 93 4.65 14.72 -0.07
CA ILE A 93 3.21 14.47 0.03
C ILE A 93 2.80 14.33 1.48
N LYS A 94 1.74 15.05 1.88
CA LYS A 94 1.29 15.07 3.29
C LYS A 94 0.52 13.83 3.74
N LYS A 95 -0.11 13.10 2.81
CA LYS A 95 -0.98 11.96 3.14
C LYS A 95 -0.72 10.81 2.18
N ILE A 96 -0.38 9.64 2.72
CA ILE A 96 -0.16 8.42 1.94
C ILE A 96 -1.04 7.31 2.51
N LEU A 97 -1.88 6.70 1.65
CA LEU A 97 -2.55 5.43 1.93
C LEU A 97 -1.78 4.32 1.20
N ALA A 98 -1.13 3.48 1.96
CA ALA A 98 -0.24 2.43 1.49
C ALA A 98 -0.87 1.05 1.71
N ILE A 99 -1.21 0.32 0.63
CA ILE A 99 -2.02 -0.89 0.67
C ILE A 99 -1.18 -2.07 0.22
N CYS A 100 -1.10 -3.12 1.01
CA CYS A 100 -0.38 -4.37 0.72
C CYS A 100 1.09 -4.12 0.34
N TRP A 101 1.45 -4.24 -0.93
CA TRP A 101 2.77 -3.89 -1.44
C TRP A 101 3.16 -2.43 -1.12
N GLY A 102 2.23 -1.50 -1.30
CA GLY A 102 2.46 -0.09 -0.96
C GLY A 102 2.88 0.10 0.50
N MET A 103 2.27 -0.65 1.44
CA MET A 103 2.68 -0.63 2.84
C MET A 103 4.10 -1.18 3.02
N GLN A 104 4.45 -2.26 2.32
CA GLN A 104 5.79 -2.85 2.40
C GLN A 104 6.85 -1.89 1.87
N VAL A 105 6.58 -1.22 0.74
CA VAL A 105 7.46 -0.18 0.18
C VAL A 105 7.58 1.01 1.13
N ALA A 106 6.47 1.50 1.70
CA ALA A 106 6.48 2.64 2.61
C ALA A 106 7.27 2.36 3.90
N VAL A 107 7.09 1.16 4.47
CA VAL A 107 7.83 0.70 5.65
C VAL A 107 9.32 0.58 5.34
N THR A 108 9.70 -0.02 4.22
CA THR A 108 11.11 -0.16 3.82
C THR A 108 11.76 1.20 3.56
N ALA A 109 11.07 2.10 2.88
CA ALA A 109 11.55 3.47 2.64
C ALA A 109 11.79 4.25 3.93
N ALA A 110 11.04 3.95 5.00
CA ALA A 110 11.16 4.56 6.33
C ALA A 110 12.09 3.79 7.30
N GLY A 111 12.87 2.81 6.82
CA GLY A 111 13.85 2.07 7.62
C GLY A 111 13.31 0.87 8.39
N GLY A 112 12.07 0.45 8.12
CA GLY A 112 11.54 -0.83 8.58
C GLY A 112 11.99 -2.00 7.71
N GLU A 113 11.50 -3.21 8.03
CA GLU A 113 11.90 -4.45 7.35
C GLU A 113 10.69 -5.28 6.96
N VAL A 114 10.81 -5.92 5.80
CA VAL A 114 9.84 -6.86 5.24
C VAL A 114 10.54 -8.18 4.93
N ARG A 115 9.85 -9.28 5.20
CA ARG A 115 10.34 -10.62 4.93
C ARG A 115 9.23 -11.55 4.49
N LYS A 116 9.58 -12.73 4.02
CA LYS A 116 8.62 -13.80 3.77
C LYS A 116 7.89 -14.19 5.06
N CYS A 117 6.57 -14.37 4.97
CA CYS A 117 5.74 -14.79 6.10
C CYS A 117 6.26 -16.08 6.74
N GLN A 118 6.47 -16.05 8.06
CA GLN A 118 6.97 -17.21 8.81
C GLN A 118 5.87 -18.14 9.30
N LYS A 119 4.66 -17.62 9.56
CA LYS A 119 3.53 -18.35 10.16
C LYS A 119 2.47 -18.78 9.18
N GLY A 120 2.72 -18.63 7.88
CA GLY A 120 1.77 -18.91 6.81
C GLY A 120 1.48 -17.69 5.97
N THR A 121 0.66 -17.88 4.94
CA THR A 121 0.30 -16.85 3.95
C THR A 121 -1.19 -16.64 3.95
N HIS A 122 -1.66 -15.47 3.52
CA HIS A 122 -3.06 -15.27 3.22
C HIS A 122 -3.31 -15.52 1.73
N ARG A 123 -4.29 -16.36 1.43
CA ARG A 123 -4.74 -16.69 0.07
C ARG A 123 -6.25 -16.63 0.02
N GLY A 124 -6.79 -15.43 -0.19
CA GLY A 124 -8.21 -15.14 -0.24
C GLY A 124 -8.67 -14.28 0.92
N ILE A 125 -8.68 -14.79 2.15
CA ILE A 125 -9.20 -14.07 3.31
C ILE A 125 -8.20 -14.08 4.48
N ALA A 126 -7.90 -12.90 5.01
CA ALA A 126 -7.28 -12.75 6.31
C ALA A 126 -8.36 -12.77 7.39
N HIS A 127 -8.31 -13.79 8.23
CA HIS A 127 -9.28 -14.00 9.30
C HIS A 127 -8.87 -13.32 10.60
N GLN A 128 -9.88 -12.91 11.38
CA GLN A 128 -9.74 -12.46 12.76
C GLN A 128 -8.67 -11.37 12.92
N ILE A 129 -8.73 -10.34 12.06
CA ILE A 129 -7.92 -9.15 12.27
C ILE A 129 -8.46 -8.41 13.48
N GLN A 130 -7.61 -8.23 14.49
CA GLN A 130 -7.93 -7.53 15.72
C GLN A 130 -7.38 -6.10 15.67
N ILE A 131 -8.25 -5.14 15.90
CA ILE A 131 -7.89 -3.73 16.06
C ILE A 131 -7.49 -3.53 17.51
N ASN A 132 -6.31 -2.95 17.76
CA ASN A 132 -5.88 -2.63 19.13
C ASN A 132 -6.40 -1.24 19.57
N ASP A 133 -6.09 -0.83 20.81
CA ASP A 133 -6.56 0.43 21.39
C ASP A 133 -6.16 1.67 20.57
N ASN A 134 -4.99 1.65 19.92
CA ASN A 134 -4.56 2.73 19.03
C ASN A 134 -5.41 2.74 17.75
N GLY A 135 -5.64 1.56 17.18
CA GLY A 135 -6.46 1.41 15.99
C GLY A 135 -7.92 1.80 16.20
N LEU A 136 -8.50 1.50 17.37
CA LEU A 136 -9.87 1.91 17.72
C LEU A 136 -10.06 3.43 17.75
N LYS A 137 -9.01 4.18 18.04
CA LYS A 137 -8.99 5.64 18.05
C LYS A 137 -8.60 6.24 16.70
N HIS A 138 -8.12 5.41 15.76
CA HIS A 138 -7.58 5.88 14.49
C HIS A 138 -8.65 5.97 13.40
N PRO A 139 -8.69 7.06 12.61
CA PRO A 139 -9.70 7.26 11.56
C PRO A 139 -9.76 6.12 10.52
N LEU A 140 -8.65 5.43 10.24
CA LEU A 140 -8.55 4.31 9.32
C LEU A 140 -9.58 3.20 9.63
N TYR A 141 -9.91 2.99 10.91
CA TYR A 141 -10.83 1.96 11.36
C TYR A 141 -12.17 2.50 11.85
N LYS A 142 -12.49 3.76 11.53
CA LYS A 142 -13.79 4.35 11.88
C LYS A 142 -14.94 3.46 11.38
N ASN A 143 -15.87 3.13 12.29
CA ASN A 143 -17.03 2.26 12.03
C ASN A 143 -16.69 0.78 11.72
N LYS A 144 -15.45 0.33 11.90
CA LYS A 144 -15.10 -1.10 11.83
C LYS A 144 -15.36 -1.79 13.16
N LYS A 145 -15.76 -3.07 13.09
CA LYS A 145 -15.81 -3.93 14.28
C LYS A 145 -14.39 -4.22 14.78
N ASN A 146 -14.22 -4.37 16.10
CA ASN A 146 -12.90 -4.65 16.71
C ASN A 146 -12.22 -5.91 16.17
N ASN A 147 -13.01 -6.86 15.65
CA ASN A 147 -12.53 -8.06 14.98
C ASN A 147 -13.28 -8.19 13.64
N PHE A 148 -12.54 -8.40 12.56
CA PHE A 148 -13.11 -8.52 11.22
C PHE A 148 -12.28 -9.44 10.32
N ASN A 149 -12.88 -9.87 9.22
CA ASN A 149 -12.23 -10.58 8.13
C ASN A 149 -12.16 -9.66 6.92
N THR A 150 -11.16 -9.84 6.07
CA THR A 150 -10.99 -9.03 4.86
C THR A 150 -10.26 -9.81 3.76
N PRO A 151 -10.50 -9.51 2.49
CA PRO A 151 -9.70 -10.07 1.41
C PRO A 151 -8.21 -9.76 1.60
N ALA A 152 -7.36 -10.76 1.40
CA ALA A 152 -5.91 -10.62 1.49
C ALA A 152 -5.19 -11.69 0.66
N PHE A 153 -4.18 -11.24 -0.09
CA PHE A 153 -3.24 -12.08 -0.78
C PHE A 153 -1.85 -11.57 -0.46
N ASN A 154 -1.17 -12.19 0.50
CA ASN A 154 0.19 -11.79 0.83
C ASN A 154 1.04 -12.99 1.26
N PHE A 155 2.24 -13.04 0.71
CA PHE A 155 3.28 -14.01 1.01
C PHE A 155 4.35 -13.42 1.93
N ASP A 156 4.35 -12.10 2.07
CA ASP A 156 5.33 -11.32 2.83
C ASP A 156 4.66 -10.58 3.98
N GLU A 157 5.45 -10.31 5.01
CA GLU A 157 5.03 -9.60 6.22
C GLU A 157 6.01 -8.49 6.58
N VAL A 158 5.51 -7.42 7.16
CA VAL A 158 6.34 -6.44 7.86
C VAL A 158 6.88 -7.10 9.13
N SER A 159 8.20 -7.28 9.21
CA SER A 159 8.89 -7.89 10.35
C SER A 159 9.37 -6.87 11.37
N LYS A 160 9.67 -5.63 10.92
CA LYS A 160 10.06 -4.50 11.75
C LYS A 160 9.35 -3.25 11.24
N ILE A 161 8.56 -2.61 12.09
CA ILE A 161 7.94 -1.32 11.77
C ILE A 161 8.97 -0.20 11.94
N PRO A 162 8.82 0.96 11.25
CA PRO A 162 9.64 2.15 11.49
C PRO A 162 9.61 2.59 12.97
N ASP A 163 10.66 3.22 13.46
CA ASP A 163 10.85 3.52 14.88
C ASP A 163 9.71 4.34 15.53
N ASN A 164 9.06 5.22 14.76
CA ASN A 164 7.94 6.03 15.22
C ASN A 164 6.56 5.49 14.79
N ALA A 165 6.51 4.27 14.27
CA ALA A 165 5.26 3.69 13.79
C ALA A 165 4.41 3.16 14.95
N ILE A 166 3.09 3.35 14.81
CA ILE A 166 2.07 2.84 15.72
C ILE A 166 1.38 1.66 15.05
N LEU A 167 1.43 0.49 15.70
CA LEU A 167 0.64 -0.66 15.29
C LEU A 167 -0.84 -0.38 15.56
N LEU A 168 -1.69 -0.65 14.58
CA LEU A 168 -3.14 -0.41 14.67
C LEU A 168 -3.93 -1.72 14.70
N SER A 169 -3.47 -2.74 13.97
CA SER A 169 -4.14 -4.04 13.93
C SER A 169 -3.18 -5.18 13.62
N SER A 170 -3.59 -6.40 14.01
CA SER A 170 -2.80 -7.63 13.85
C SER A 170 -3.71 -8.85 13.69
N ASN A 171 -3.15 -9.98 13.27
CA ASN A 171 -3.78 -11.28 13.42
C ASN A 171 -2.74 -12.36 13.79
N LYS A 172 -3.18 -13.63 13.88
CA LYS A 172 -2.30 -14.74 14.28
C LYS A 172 -1.16 -15.01 13.28
N ILE A 173 -1.39 -14.72 11.99
CA ILE A 173 -0.43 -14.96 10.90
C ILE A 173 0.54 -13.77 10.78
N ASN A 174 0.02 -12.58 10.59
CA ASN A 174 0.82 -11.36 10.45
C ASN A 174 0.64 -10.44 11.65
N LYS A 175 1.75 -10.07 12.27
CA LYS A 175 1.75 -9.12 13.39
C LYS A 175 1.33 -7.71 12.96
N VAL A 176 1.57 -7.34 11.70
CA VAL A 176 1.23 -6.03 11.16
C VAL A 176 0.18 -6.20 10.07
N GLN A 177 -1.07 -5.90 10.41
CA GLN A 177 -2.20 -5.83 9.49
C GLN A 177 -2.59 -4.37 9.19
N GLY A 178 -2.26 -3.46 10.09
CA GLY A 178 -2.40 -2.05 9.91
C GLY A 178 -1.45 -1.28 10.80
N LEU A 179 -0.90 -0.20 10.30
CA LEU A 179 0.01 0.70 11.00
C LEU A 179 -0.19 2.14 10.56
N ASN A 180 0.29 3.06 11.38
CA ASN A 180 0.43 4.48 11.05
C ASN A 180 1.80 4.95 11.49
N PHE A 181 2.43 5.79 10.70
CA PHE A 181 3.64 6.52 11.10
C PHE A 181 3.71 7.88 10.41
N LYS A 182 4.45 8.78 11.03
CA LYS A 182 4.77 10.08 10.44
C LYS A 182 6.25 10.15 10.10
N ILE A 183 6.54 10.66 8.93
CA ILE A 183 7.91 10.92 8.48
C ILE A 183 7.92 12.29 7.79
N ASN A 184 8.74 13.21 8.28
CA ASN A 184 8.62 14.63 7.95
C ASN A 184 7.20 15.14 8.23
N GLU A 185 6.57 15.83 7.28
CA GLU A 185 5.17 16.27 7.36
C GLU A 185 4.17 15.21 6.83
N CYS A 186 4.66 14.06 6.39
CA CYS A 186 3.85 13.01 5.77
C CYS A 186 3.23 12.09 6.82
N ASP A 187 1.92 11.91 6.76
CA ASP A 187 1.16 10.93 7.54
C ASP A 187 0.88 9.68 6.68
N VAL A 188 1.51 8.57 7.01
CA VAL A 188 1.42 7.31 6.26
C VAL A 188 0.50 6.35 6.99
N TRP A 189 -0.58 5.95 6.33
CA TRP A 189 -1.50 4.91 6.76
C TRP A 189 -1.27 3.64 5.96
N GLY A 190 -0.89 2.57 6.62
CA GLY A 190 -0.58 1.29 5.98
C GLY A 190 -1.58 0.20 6.36
N ILE A 191 -2.06 -0.56 5.37
CA ILE A 191 -2.88 -1.77 5.56
C ILE A 191 -2.34 -2.92 4.71
N GLN A 192 -2.38 -4.15 5.24
CA GLN A 192 -1.94 -5.34 4.51
C GLN A 192 -3.04 -5.91 3.61
N SER A 193 -4.29 -5.70 3.94
CA SER A 193 -5.44 -6.23 3.19
C SER A 193 -5.66 -5.49 1.87
N VAL A 194 -6.23 -6.20 0.88
CA VAL A 194 -6.48 -5.69 -0.49
C VAL A 194 -7.98 -5.51 -0.76
N SER A 195 -8.69 -4.90 0.17
CA SER A 195 -10.16 -4.78 0.12
C SER A 195 -10.72 -4.02 -1.08
N TYR A 196 -9.92 -3.25 -1.80
CA TYR A 196 -10.34 -2.52 -3.00
C TYR A 196 -10.55 -3.39 -4.24
N THR A 197 -10.10 -4.64 -4.23
CA THR A 197 -10.24 -5.55 -5.38
C THR A 197 -11.59 -6.27 -5.44
N HIS A 198 -12.50 -6.00 -4.50
CA HIS A 198 -13.77 -6.71 -4.35
C HIS A 198 -14.94 -5.79 -4.00
N LEU A 199 -14.88 -4.53 -4.42
CA LEU A 199 -16.00 -3.59 -4.32
C LEU A 199 -16.85 -3.62 -5.58
#